data_b37878a39e1bf8bec6a7f3ba9fc6f3ac
#
_entry.id   b37878a39e1bf8bec6a7f3ba9fc6f3ac
#
_cell.length_a   1.000
_cell.length_b   1.000
_cell.length_c   1.000
_cell.angle_alpha   90.00
_cell.angle_beta   90.00
_cell.angle_gamma   90.00
#
_symmetry.space_group_name_H-M   'P 1'
#
loop_
_entity.id
_entity.type
_entity.pdbx_description
1 polymer ?
#
loop_
_entity_poly.entity_id
_entity_poly.type
_entity_poly.pdbx_seq_one_letter_code
_entity_poly.pdbx_strand_id
1 'polypeptide(L)'
;MDHAGLIVRRARTEELAACADLYVRVLRETFTWQPPERHQAADFLRAARVEEVYVAIEAGRIVGLAAFYRPQNFLHSLYVTDRGRGLGKALLDHVSAVADGPLSLKCQVANRRAQDFYRREGFACVEAGADNGVAWLRFARG
;
A
#
# COMPACT_ATOMS: atom_id res chain seq x y z
N MET A 1 1.86 -3.45 -20.52
CA MET A 1 2.01 -2.01 -20.29
C MET A 1 3.47 -1.67 -20.14
N ASP A 2 3.89 -0.60 -20.77
CA ASP A 2 5.28 -0.16 -20.72
C ASP A 2 5.50 0.68 -19.46
N HIS A 3 6.52 0.31 -18.68
CA HIS A 3 6.93 1.03 -17.49
C HIS A 3 8.24 1.79 -17.69
N ALA A 4 8.56 2.14 -18.95
CA ALA A 4 9.74 2.93 -19.24
C ALA A 4 9.67 4.25 -18.45
N GLY A 5 10.74 4.55 -17.71
CA GLY A 5 10.79 5.73 -16.86
C GLY A 5 10.19 5.56 -15.47
N LEU A 6 9.57 4.41 -15.17
CA LEU A 6 9.10 4.11 -13.82
C LEU A 6 10.26 3.55 -12.98
N ILE A 7 10.48 4.19 -11.83
CA ILE A 7 11.49 3.74 -10.87
C ILE A 7 10.79 3.36 -9.58
N VAL A 8 11.09 2.16 -9.05
CA VAL A 8 10.64 1.75 -7.72
C VAL A 8 11.86 1.58 -6.84
N ARG A 9 11.89 2.27 -5.72
CA ARG A 9 13.03 2.24 -4.79
C ARG A 9 12.60 2.59 -3.37
N ARG A 10 13.52 2.44 -2.43
CA ARG A 10 13.30 2.90 -1.07
C ARG A 10 13.11 4.43 -1.04
N ALA A 11 12.14 4.90 -0.28
CA ALA A 11 11.91 6.33 -0.10
C ALA A 11 13.06 6.97 0.66
N ARG A 12 13.42 8.19 0.30
CA ARG A 12 14.35 9.02 1.06
C ARG A 12 13.59 9.70 2.19
N THR A 13 14.29 10.06 3.26
CA THR A 13 13.67 10.71 4.41
C THR A 13 12.92 11.99 4.01
N GLU A 14 13.52 12.81 3.14
CA GLU A 14 12.90 14.05 2.67
C GLU A 14 11.67 13.83 1.79
N GLU A 15 11.43 12.60 1.34
CA GLU A 15 10.25 12.27 0.53
C GLU A 15 9.06 11.85 1.37
N LEU A 16 9.22 11.61 2.66
CA LEU A 16 8.16 11.08 3.51
C LEU A 16 6.98 12.04 3.64
N ALA A 17 7.22 13.35 3.62
CA ALA A 17 6.13 14.32 3.65
C ALA A 17 5.24 14.21 2.41
N ALA A 18 5.85 14.07 1.23
CA ALA A 18 5.12 13.87 -0.03
C ALA A 18 4.35 12.54 -0.01
N CYS A 19 4.95 11.49 0.57
CA CYS A 19 4.27 10.21 0.75
C CYS A 19 3.05 10.34 1.65
N ALA A 20 3.16 11.10 2.75
CA ALA A 20 2.04 11.35 3.66
C ALA A 20 0.90 12.07 2.95
N ASP A 21 1.19 13.05 2.11
CA ASP A 21 0.18 13.77 1.32
C ASP A 21 -0.54 12.84 0.35
N LEU A 22 0.21 11.96 -0.34
CA LEU A 22 -0.37 10.98 -1.24
C LEU A 22 -1.25 9.99 -0.47
N TYR A 23 -0.78 9.50 0.67
CA TYR A 23 -1.50 8.60 1.56
C TYR A 23 -2.88 9.17 1.92
N VAL A 24 -2.92 10.41 2.41
CA VAL A 24 -4.19 11.05 2.81
C VAL A 24 -5.12 11.19 1.61
N ARG A 25 -4.60 11.67 0.49
CA ARG A 25 -5.41 11.88 -0.72
C ARG A 25 -6.03 10.58 -1.21
N VAL A 26 -5.24 9.54 -1.35
CA VAL A 26 -5.73 8.25 -1.87
C VAL A 26 -6.72 7.60 -0.90
N LEU A 27 -6.46 7.69 0.42
CA LEU A 27 -7.39 7.14 1.40
C LEU A 27 -8.74 7.85 1.38
N ARG A 28 -8.74 9.17 1.30
CA ARG A 28 -9.98 9.94 1.25
C ARG A 28 -10.77 9.67 -0.03
N GLU A 29 -10.10 9.46 -1.14
CA GLU A 29 -10.74 9.14 -2.42
C GLU A 29 -11.24 7.69 -2.45
N THR A 30 -10.55 6.77 -1.80
CA THR A 30 -10.85 5.34 -1.83
C THR A 30 -11.88 4.94 -0.79
N PHE A 31 -11.69 5.38 0.46
CA PHE A 31 -12.54 5.00 1.59
C PHE A 31 -13.66 6.01 1.82
N THR A 32 -14.50 6.17 0.79
CA THR A 32 -15.60 7.14 0.82
C THR A 32 -16.67 6.82 1.85
N TRP A 33 -16.69 5.60 2.38
CA TRP A 33 -17.60 5.19 3.45
C TRP A 33 -17.11 5.60 4.84
N GLN A 34 -15.93 6.25 4.93
CA GLN A 34 -15.38 6.75 6.19
C GLN A 34 -15.28 8.27 6.14
N PRO A 35 -15.40 8.96 7.30
CA PRO A 35 -15.21 10.40 7.33
C PRO A 35 -13.80 10.77 6.84
N PRO A 36 -13.65 11.80 5.98
CA PRO A 36 -12.33 12.20 5.49
C PRO A 36 -11.35 12.56 6.61
N GLU A 37 -11.85 13.10 7.73
CA GLU A 37 -11.02 13.49 8.87
C GLU A 37 -10.33 12.32 9.55
N ARG A 38 -10.80 11.10 9.31
CA ARG A 38 -10.19 9.88 9.85
C ARG A 38 -8.78 9.64 9.31
N HIS A 39 -8.50 10.15 8.11
CA HIS A 39 -7.24 9.92 7.41
C HIS A 39 -6.33 11.13 7.56
N GLN A 40 -5.27 10.99 8.37
CA GLN A 40 -4.37 12.08 8.71
C GLN A 40 -2.94 11.75 8.31
N ALA A 41 -2.21 12.78 7.82
CA ALA A 41 -0.81 12.62 7.44
C ALA A 41 0.05 12.13 8.62
N ALA A 42 -0.27 12.57 9.85
CA ALA A 42 0.47 12.17 11.05
C ALA A 42 0.43 10.66 11.27
N ASP A 43 -0.65 9.99 10.88
CA ASP A 43 -0.78 8.54 11.04
C ASP A 43 0.26 7.81 10.18
N PHE A 44 0.42 8.25 8.94
CA PHE A 44 1.42 7.70 8.03
C PHE A 44 2.84 7.94 8.57
N LEU A 45 3.14 9.17 8.98
CA LEU A 45 4.48 9.54 9.46
C LEU A 45 4.85 8.78 10.74
N ARG A 46 3.87 8.51 11.61
CA ARG A 46 4.10 7.72 12.80
C ARG A 46 4.44 6.27 12.47
N ALA A 47 3.69 5.66 11.57
CA ALA A 47 3.93 4.29 11.15
C ALA A 47 5.27 4.16 10.41
N ALA A 48 5.65 5.16 9.63
CA ALA A 48 6.88 5.16 8.84
C ALA A 48 8.16 5.10 9.71
N ARG A 49 8.05 5.37 11.01
CA ARG A 49 9.21 5.28 11.92
C ARG A 49 9.72 3.85 12.08
N VAL A 50 8.83 2.86 11.92
CA VAL A 50 9.16 1.45 12.11
C VAL A 50 9.00 0.63 10.85
N GLU A 51 8.59 1.25 9.76
CA GLU A 51 8.35 0.59 8.48
C GLU A 51 9.34 1.04 7.42
N GLU A 52 9.53 0.19 6.42
CA GLU A 52 10.28 0.54 5.21
C GLU A 52 9.30 1.08 4.19
N VAL A 53 9.52 2.29 3.71
CA VAL A 53 8.66 2.92 2.72
C VAL A 53 9.33 2.86 1.36
N TYR A 54 8.60 2.38 0.37
CA TYR A 54 9.03 2.30 -1.02
C TYR A 54 8.17 3.23 -1.86
N VAL A 55 8.77 3.84 -2.86
CA VAL A 55 8.07 4.77 -3.75
C VAL A 55 8.18 4.31 -5.19
N ALA A 56 7.12 4.59 -5.96
CA ALA A 56 7.13 4.50 -7.40
C ALA A 56 7.22 5.93 -7.94
N ILE A 57 8.20 6.20 -8.78
CA ILE A 57 8.47 7.53 -9.30
C ILE A 57 8.41 7.49 -10.82
N GLU A 58 7.65 8.42 -11.38
CA GLU A 58 7.49 8.57 -12.82
C GLU A 58 7.59 10.05 -13.18
N ALA A 59 8.47 10.39 -14.12
CA ALA A 59 8.71 11.77 -14.52
C ALA A 59 9.01 12.69 -13.32
N GLY A 60 9.81 12.21 -12.37
CA GLY A 60 10.19 12.96 -11.18
C GLY A 60 9.11 13.11 -10.12
N ARG A 61 7.95 12.46 -10.29
CA ARG A 61 6.83 12.54 -9.36
C ARG A 61 6.63 11.22 -8.65
N ILE A 62 6.27 11.28 -7.37
CA ILE A 62 5.84 10.11 -6.62
C ILE A 62 4.41 9.77 -7.04
N VAL A 63 4.24 8.61 -7.68
CA VAL A 63 2.94 8.14 -8.18
C VAL A 63 2.41 6.96 -7.40
N GLY A 64 3.16 6.47 -6.43
CA GLY A 64 2.70 5.40 -5.56
C GLY A 64 3.65 5.19 -4.39
N LEU A 65 3.15 4.51 -3.37
CA LEU A 65 3.94 4.13 -2.21
C LEU A 65 3.53 2.77 -1.67
N ALA A 66 4.47 2.10 -1.01
CA ALA A 66 4.22 0.90 -0.23
C ALA A 66 4.93 1.05 1.12
N ALA A 67 4.26 0.65 2.20
CA ALA A 67 4.86 0.63 3.53
C ALA A 67 4.91 -0.81 4.02
N PHE A 68 6.10 -1.28 4.37
CA PHE A 68 6.39 -2.66 4.65
C PHE A 68 6.95 -2.83 6.07
N TYR A 69 6.29 -3.65 6.88
CA TYR A 69 6.75 -4.00 8.22
C TYR A 69 7.49 -5.33 8.16
N ARG A 70 8.80 -5.27 8.09
CA ARG A 70 9.67 -6.42 7.86
C ARG A 70 9.58 -7.52 8.93
N PRO A 71 9.47 -7.20 10.23
CA PRO A 71 9.43 -8.26 11.25
C PRO A 71 8.32 -9.30 11.03
N GLN A 72 7.25 -8.95 10.33
CA GLN A 72 6.13 -9.83 10.05
C GLN A 72 5.91 -10.06 8.55
N ASN A 73 6.81 -9.59 7.69
CA ASN A 73 6.62 -9.58 6.24
C ASN A 73 5.23 -9.05 5.87
N PHE A 74 4.84 -7.96 6.52
CA PHE A 74 3.49 -7.41 6.43
C PHE A 74 3.48 -6.13 5.60
N LEU A 75 2.70 -6.13 4.53
CA LEU A 75 2.47 -4.94 3.70
C LEU A 75 1.35 -4.12 4.34
N HIS A 76 1.71 -3.03 5.00
CA HIS A 76 0.76 -2.19 5.73
C HIS A 76 0.00 -1.25 4.80
N SER A 77 0.67 -0.72 3.77
CA SER A 77 0.07 0.25 2.85
C SER A 77 0.54 -0.01 1.42
N LEU A 78 -0.38 0.15 0.47
CA LEU A 78 -0.08 0.11 -0.95
C LEU A 78 -1.05 1.06 -1.64
N TYR A 79 -0.57 2.23 -2.05
CA TYR A 79 -1.41 3.27 -2.63
C TYR A 79 -0.78 3.85 -3.89
N VAL A 80 -1.62 4.09 -4.90
CA VAL A 80 -1.19 4.63 -6.18
C VAL A 80 -2.10 5.77 -6.61
N THR A 81 -1.56 6.71 -7.39
CA THR A 81 -2.33 7.85 -7.87
C THR A 81 -3.32 7.48 -8.95
N ASP A 82 -2.94 6.50 -9.80
CA ASP A 82 -3.74 6.09 -10.95
C ASP A 82 -3.87 4.58 -10.99
N ARG A 83 -5.08 4.09 -11.15
CA ARG A 83 -5.36 2.68 -11.28
C ARG A 83 -5.23 2.21 -12.73
N GLY A 84 -5.05 0.90 -12.92
CA GLY A 84 -5.04 0.30 -14.25
C GLY A 84 -3.77 0.53 -15.05
N ARG A 85 -2.72 1.09 -14.42
CA ARG A 85 -1.44 1.35 -15.07
C ARG A 85 -0.31 0.42 -14.61
N GLY A 86 -0.62 -0.56 -13.76
CA GLY A 86 0.37 -1.49 -13.25
C GLY A 86 1.28 -0.93 -12.16
N LEU A 87 1.00 0.25 -11.61
CA LEU A 87 1.82 0.88 -10.58
C LEU A 87 1.78 0.07 -9.28
N GLY A 88 0.60 -0.39 -8.88
CA GLY A 88 0.44 -1.22 -7.68
C GLY A 88 1.18 -2.54 -7.82
N LYS A 89 1.11 -3.17 -8.99
CA LYS A 89 1.83 -4.41 -9.25
C LYS A 89 3.34 -4.21 -9.18
N ALA A 90 3.85 -3.12 -9.74
CA ALA A 90 5.29 -2.82 -9.71
C ALA A 90 5.80 -2.67 -8.27
N LEU A 91 5.05 -1.95 -7.43
CA LEU A 91 5.39 -1.78 -6.02
C LEU A 91 5.30 -3.12 -5.27
N LEU A 92 4.23 -3.87 -5.49
CA LEU A 92 4.00 -5.15 -4.85
C LEU A 92 5.12 -6.15 -5.19
N ASP A 93 5.51 -6.22 -6.46
CA ASP A 93 6.58 -7.09 -6.91
C ASP A 93 7.93 -6.70 -6.29
N HIS A 94 8.19 -5.40 -6.19
CA HIS A 94 9.42 -4.90 -5.55
C HIS A 94 9.50 -5.30 -4.08
N VAL A 95 8.42 -5.06 -3.33
CA VAL A 95 8.36 -5.42 -1.90
C VAL A 95 8.49 -6.93 -1.72
N SER A 96 7.82 -7.71 -2.57
CA SER A 96 7.92 -9.17 -2.53
C SER A 96 9.36 -9.64 -2.75
N ALA A 97 10.10 -8.98 -3.63
CA ALA A 97 11.48 -9.33 -3.92
C ALA A 97 12.43 -9.03 -2.76
N VAL A 98 12.15 -7.99 -1.95
CA VAL A 98 13.01 -7.61 -0.81
C VAL A 98 12.55 -8.22 0.51
N ALA A 99 11.37 -8.82 0.56
CA ALA A 99 10.85 -9.45 1.77
C ALA A 99 11.63 -10.73 2.09
N ASP A 100 11.66 -11.09 3.38
CA ASP A 100 12.38 -12.26 3.86
C ASP A 100 11.57 -13.55 3.77
N GLY A 101 10.29 -13.46 3.40
CA GLY A 101 9.40 -14.61 3.32
C GLY A 101 8.07 -14.23 2.72
N PRO A 102 7.04 -15.08 2.88
CA PRO A 102 5.72 -14.83 2.34
C PRO A 102 5.15 -13.49 2.83
N LEU A 103 4.59 -12.75 1.88
CA LEU A 103 4.02 -11.43 2.16
C LEU A 103 2.57 -11.58 2.60
N SER A 104 2.15 -10.84 3.64
CA SER A 104 0.76 -10.77 4.05
C SER A 104 0.31 -9.32 4.16
N LEU A 105 -1.01 -9.12 4.10
CA LEU A 105 -1.62 -7.80 4.20
C LEU A 105 -3.04 -7.91 4.70
N LYS A 106 -3.60 -6.78 5.14
CA LYS A 106 -5.02 -6.68 5.49
C LYS A 106 -5.71 -5.75 4.51
N CYS A 107 -6.95 -6.08 4.19
CA CYS A 107 -7.78 -5.31 3.29
C CYS A 107 -9.18 -5.20 3.89
N GLN A 108 -9.75 -3.99 3.93
CA GLN A 108 -11.11 -3.82 4.43
C GLN A 108 -12.09 -4.59 3.55
N VAL A 109 -13.07 -5.25 4.16
CA VAL A 109 -14.10 -6.00 3.44
C VAL A 109 -14.86 -5.12 2.45
N ALA A 110 -15.07 -3.84 2.81
CA ALA A 110 -15.74 -2.88 1.94
C ALA A 110 -14.92 -2.52 0.69
N ASN A 111 -13.61 -2.76 0.69
CA ASN A 111 -12.73 -2.42 -0.44
C ASN A 111 -12.62 -3.59 -1.41
N ARG A 112 -13.67 -3.83 -2.19
CA ARG A 112 -13.73 -4.95 -3.12
C ARG A 112 -12.71 -4.87 -4.24
N ARG A 113 -12.40 -3.66 -4.70
CA ARG A 113 -11.42 -3.46 -5.77
C ARG A 113 -10.02 -3.92 -5.34
N ALA A 114 -9.62 -3.61 -4.12
CA ALA A 114 -8.34 -4.07 -3.59
C ALA A 114 -8.34 -5.59 -3.44
N GLN A 115 -9.43 -6.18 -2.97
CA GLN A 115 -9.55 -7.64 -2.88
C GLN A 115 -9.33 -8.31 -4.23
N ASP A 116 -9.97 -7.79 -5.28
CA ASP A 116 -9.83 -8.33 -6.63
C ASP A 116 -8.40 -8.19 -7.14
N PHE A 117 -7.77 -7.05 -6.87
CA PHE A 117 -6.37 -6.83 -7.23
C PHE A 117 -5.47 -7.86 -6.58
N TYR A 118 -5.58 -8.05 -5.26
CA TYR A 118 -4.72 -9.00 -4.54
C TYR A 118 -4.94 -10.44 -5.00
N ARG A 119 -6.19 -10.82 -5.28
CA ARG A 119 -6.47 -12.16 -5.81
C ARG A 119 -5.83 -12.36 -7.19
N ARG A 120 -5.88 -11.35 -8.06
CA ARG A 120 -5.22 -11.42 -9.37
C ARG A 120 -3.72 -11.57 -9.23
N GLU A 121 -3.15 -10.98 -8.17
CA GLU A 121 -1.72 -11.06 -7.92
C GLU A 121 -1.31 -12.32 -7.15
N GLY A 122 -2.22 -13.27 -6.99
CA GLY A 122 -1.91 -14.57 -6.41
C GLY A 122 -2.08 -14.67 -4.90
N PHE A 123 -2.67 -13.67 -4.27
CA PHE A 123 -2.95 -13.72 -2.84
C PHE A 123 -4.24 -14.47 -2.57
N ALA A 124 -4.28 -15.19 -1.45
CA ALA A 124 -5.48 -15.88 -0.97
C ALA A 124 -5.87 -15.35 0.40
N CYS A 125 -7.19 -15.31 0.66
CA CYS A 125 -7.69 -14.91 1.97
C CYS A 125 -7.42 -16.04 2.98
N VAL A 126 -6.76 -15.73 4.07
CA VAL A 126 -6.36 -16.71 5.09
C VAL A 126 -7.01 -16.43 6.45
N GLU A 127 -7.58 -15.26 6.66
CA GLU A 127 -8.16 -14.88 7.94
C GLU A 127 -9.14 -13.74 7.75
N ALA A 128 -10.12 -13.65 8.63
CA ALA A 128 -11.07 -12.53 8.68
C ALA A 128 -11.19 -12.05 10.11
N GLY A 129 -11.43 -10.75 10.29
CA GLY A 129 -11.61 -10.17 11.61
C GLY A 129 -12.23 -8.79 11.52
N ALA A 130 -12.22 -8.08 12.65
CA ALA A 130 -12.70 -6.72 12.72
C ALA A 130 -11.97 -5.96 13.82
N ASP A 131 -11.65 -4.69 13.54
CA ASP A 131 -11.05 -3.77 14.51
C ASP A 131 -11.91 -2.52 14.56
N ASN A 132 -12.35 -2.13 15.78
CA ASN A 132 -13.16 -0.93 15.99
C ASN A 132 -14.38 -0.87 15.05
N GLY A 133 -15.03 -2.03 14.83
CA GLY A 133 -16.20 -2.12 13.97
C GLY A 133 -15.92 -2.16 12.48
N VAL A 134 -14.66 -2.15 12.07
CA VAL A 134 -14.29 -2.23 10.66
C VAL A 134 -13.83 -3.64 10.33
N ALA A 135 -14.60 -4.33 9.47
CA ALA A 135 -14.29 -5.70 9.05
C ALA A 135 -13.13 -5.72 8.04
N TRP A 136 -12.23 -6.68 8.21
CA TRP A 136 -11.08 -6.84 7.34
C TRP A 136 -10.86 -8.31 6.98
N LEU A 137 -10.14 -8.51 5.87
CA LEU A 137 -9.64 -9.80 5.43
C LEU A 137 -8.11 -9.75 5.40
N ARG A 138 -7.46 -10.83 5.84
CA ARG A 138 -6.01 -11.00 5.68
C ARG A 138 -5.75 -11.85 4.45
N PHE A 139 -4.88 -11.34 3.60
CA PHE A 139 -4.41 -12.05 2.41
C PHE A 139 -2.95 -12.41 2.57
N ALA A 140 -2.56 -13.55 2.02
CA ALA A 140 -1.17 -13.99 2.01
C ALA A 140 -0.82 -14.62 0.68
N ARG A 141 0.47 -14.48 0.32
CA ARG A 141 1.04 -15.06 -0.89
C ARG A 141 2.43 -15.59 -0.55
N GLY A 142 2.70 -16.77 -0.87
CA GLY A 142 3.98 -17.34 -0.60
C GLY A 142 4.21 -18.64 -1.21
#